data_b1fa4b231d754f18508ede9627ef0e3b
#
_entry.id   b1fa4b231d754f18508ede9627ef0e3b
#
_cell.length_a   1.000
_cell.length_b   1.000
_cell.length_c   1.000
_cell.angle_alpha   90.00
_cell.angle_beta   90.00
_cell.angle_gamma   90.00
#
_symmetry.space_group_name_H-M   'P 1'
#
loop_
_entity.id
_entity.type
_entity.pdbx_description
1 polymer ?
#
loop_
_entity_poly.entity_id
_entity_poly.type
_entity_poly.pdbx_seq_one_letter_code
_entity_poly.pdbx_strand_id
1 'polypeptide(L)'
;MVNIGNHWDEILADEFNSEYYLKLRKFLIEEYRTQTIYPDMHDIFNALKETDFDDTRVLILGQDPYHGEGQANGLCFSVHDGIPHPPSLVNIFRELNTDL
;
A
#
# COMPACT_ATOMS: atom_id res chain seq x y z
N MET A 1 4.42 16.62 5.31
CA MET A 1 4.27 16.53 3.85
C MET A 1 4.64 15.12 3.38
N VAL A 2 3.92 14.58 2.41
CA VAL A 2 4.24 13.27 1.85
C VAL A 2 5.53 13.36 1.04
N ASN A 3 6.41 12.40 1.25
CA ASN A 3 7.66 12.29 0.50
C ASN A 3 7.85 10.83 0.09
N ILE A 4 7.47 10.51 -1.14
CA ILE A 4 7.64 9.16 -1.70
C ILE A 4 9.12 8.93 -2.03
N GLY A 5 9.81 9.95 -2.54
CA GLY A 5 11.22 9.91 -2.86
C GLY A 5 11.52 9.63 -4.34
N ASN A 6 10.52 9.68 -5.19
CA ASN A 6 10.69 9.48 -6.63
C ASN A 6 9.73 10.38 -7.42
N HIS A 7 9.52 10.11 -8.72
CA HIS A 7 8.72 10.96 -9.60
C HIS A 7 7.24 11.03 -9.19
N TRP A 8 6.75 10.07 -8.42
CA TRP A 8 5.39 10.13 -7.88
C TRP A 8 5.14 11.41 -7.08
N ASP A 9 6.17 11.97 -6.44
CA ASP A 9 6.01 13.22 -5.67
C ASP A 9 5.53 14.37 -6.57
N GLU A 10 6.03 14.45 -7.79
CA GLU A 10 5.58 15.49 -8.75
C GLU A 10 4.21 15.16 -9.33
N ILE A 11 4.00 13.89 -9.72
CA ILE A 11 2.75 13.45 -10.33
C ILE A 11 1.57 13.65 -9.38
N LEU A 12 1.75 13.39 -8.09
CA LEU A 12 0.69 13.44 -7.08
C LEU A 12 0.70 14.71 -6.24
N ALA A 13 1.55 15.69 -6.57
CA ALA A 13 1.67 16.91 -5.76
C ALA A 13 0.33 17.61 -5.53
N ASP A 14 -0.48 17.77 -6.56
CA ASP A 14 -1.79 18.42 -6.45
C ASP A 14 -2.75 17.59 -5.59
N GLU A 15 -2.70 16.28 -5.70
CA GLU A 15 -3.54 15.40 -4.89
C GLU A 15 -3.19 15.49 -3.42
N PHE A 16 -1.89 15.49 -3.09
CA PHE A 16 -1.44 15.57 -1.70
C PHE A 16 -1.68 16.94 -1.07
N ASN A 17 -1.94 17.97 -1.87
CA ASN A 17 -2.31 19.31 -1.39
C ASN A 17 -3.82 19.56 -1.45
N SER A 18 -4.60 18.62 -1.94
CA SER A 18 -6.05 18.75 -2.05
C SER A 18 -6.75 18.75 -0.70
N GLU A 19 -7.93 19.36 -0.65
CA GLU A 19 -8.71 19.43 0.59
C GLU A 19 -9.10 18.03 1.08
N TYR A 20 -9.54 17.16 0.17
CA TYR A 20 -9.96 15.80 0.58
C TYR A 20 -8.79 15.01 1.17
N TYR A 21 -7.59 15.15 0.60
CA TYR A 21 -6.42 14.45 1.11
C TYR A 21 -5.99 14.99 2.48
N LEU A 22 -6.00 16.31 2.67
CA LEU A 22 -5.63 16.90 3.95
C LEU A 22 -6.61 16.48 5.06
N LYS A 23 -7.88 16.36 4.75
CA LYS A 23 -8.89 15.85 5.69
C LYS A 23 -8.65 14.38 6.01
N LEU A 24 -8.38 13.57 5.00
CA LEU A 24 -8.07 12.15 5.18
C LEU A 24 -6.81 11.96 6.02
N ARG A 25 -5.78 12.73 5.75
CA ARG A 25 -4.53 12.68 6.50
C ARG A 25 -4.75 12.99 7.98
N LYS A 26 -5.53 14.02 8.27
CA LYS A 26 -5.87 14.41 9.64
C LYS A 26 -6.62 13.28 10.35
N PHE A 27 -7.58 12.68 9.69
CA PHE A 27 -8.32 11.52 10.20
C PHE A 27 -7.39 10.34 10.49
N LEU A 28 -6.49 10.01 9.56
CA LEU A 28 -5.57 8.89 9.73
C LEU A 28 -4.57 9.11 10.86
N ILE A 29 -4.07 10.32 11.02
CA ILE A 29 -3.16 10.65 12.14
C ILE A 29 -3.83 10.30 13.47
N GLU A 30 -5.09 10.68 13.64
CA GLU A 30 -5.84 10.39 14.86
C GLU A 30 -6.09 8.89 15.02
N GLU A 31 -6.47 8.20 13.96
CA GLU A 31 -6.72 6.76 13.99
C GLU A 31 -5.46 5.97 14.36
N TYR A 32 -4.32 6.29 13.74
CA TYR A 32 -3.06 5.63 14.07
C TYR A 32 -2.62 5.90 15.50
N ARG A 33 -2.95 7.07 16.04
CA ARG A 33 -2.61 7.43 17.41
C ARG A 33 -3.42 6.67 18.45
N THR A 34 -4.69 6.36 18.15
CA THR A 34 -5.65 5.82 19.13
C THR A 34 -6.03 4.36 18.89
N GLN A 35 -5.75 3.82 17.70
CA GLN A 35 -6.15 2.47 17.30
C GLN A 35 -4.96 1.69 16.78
N THR A 36 -5.10 0.37 16.75
CA THR A 36 -4.15 -0.49 16.05
C THR A 36 -4.57 -0.58 14.59
N ILE A 37 -3.76 0.01 13.70
CA ILE A 37 -4.08 0.11 12.27
C ILE A 37 -3.00 -0.63 11.47
N TYR A 38 -3.40 -1.33 10.42
CA TYR A 38 -2.50 -2.00 9.47
C TYR A 38 -2.73 -1.44 8.07
N PRO A 39 -1.68 -1.30 7.27
CA PRO A 39 -0.26 -1.55 7.60
C PRO A 39 0.28 -0.47 8.55
N ASP A 40 1.54 -0.63 8.98
CA ASP A 40 2.27 0.41 9.70
C ASP A 40 2.24 1.70 8.87
N MET A 41 2.19 2.86 9.55
CA MET A 41 2.08 4.14 8.85
C MET A 41 3.23 4.40 7.87
N HIS A 42 4.42 3.84 8.12
CA HIS A 42 5.56 3.99 7.24
C HIS A 42 5.47 3.12 5.99
N ASP A 43 4.53 2.17 5.94
CA ASP A 43 4.33 1.25 4.82
C ASP A 43 3.18 1.68 3.89
N ILE A 44 2.42 2.72 4.24
CA ILE A 44 1.23 3.12 3.47
C ILE A 44 1.54 3.36 1.99
N PHE A 45 2.67 3.99 1.69
CA PHE A 45 3.04 4.34 0.31
C PHE A 45 4.07 3.39 -0.31
N ASN A 46 4.26 2.20 0.25
CA ASN A 46 5.27 1.27 -0.26
C ASN A 46 5.10 0.95 -1.74
N ALA A 47 3.86 0.79 -2.22
CA ALA A 47 3.62 0.51 -3.63
C ALA A 47 4.24 1.59 -4.54
N LEU A 48 4.10 2.86 -4.16
CA LEU A 48 4.66 3.97 -4.92
C LEU A 48 6.18 4.08 -4.78
N LYS A 49 6.70 3.74 -3.60
CA LYS A 49 8.15 3.78 -3.34
C LYS A 49 8.89 2.69 -4.11
N GLU A 50 8.28 1.51 -4.23
CA GLU A 50 8.90 0.35 -4.87
C GLU A 50 8.96 0.46 -6.39
N THR A 51 8.00 1.16 -7.01
CA THR A 51 7.94 1.31 -8.47
C THR A 51 7.67 2.76 -8.82
N ASP A 52 8.66 3.44 -9.42
CA ASP A 52 8.52 4.82 -9.85
C ASP A 52 7.42 4.95 -10.92
N PHE A 53 6.85 6.15 -11.05
CA PHE A 53 5.83 6.44 -12.05
C PHE A 53 6.27 6.03 -13.46
N ASP A 54 7.50 6.36 -13.82
CA ASP A 54 8.02 6.10 -15.17
C ASP A 54 8.20 4.62 -15.47
N ASP A 55 8.30 3.78 -14.43
CA ASP A 55 8.48 2.33 -14.57
C ASP A 55 7.17 1.57 -14.38
N THR A 56 6.09 2.25 -14.02
CA THR A 56 4.79 1.63 -13.75
C THR A 56 4.11 1.26 -15.06
N ARG A 57 3.81 -0.03 -15.24
CA ARG A 57 3.11 -0.55 -16.42
C ARG A 57 1.76 -1.14 -16.09
N VAL A 58 1.59 -1.63 -14.88
CA VAL A 58 0.37 -2.25 -14.40
C VAL A 58 0.06 -1.73 -13.01
N LEU A 59 -1.19 -1.39 -12.76
CA LEU A 59 -1.70 -1.02 -11.45
C LEU A 59 -2.66 -2.10 -10.96
N ILE A 60 -2.40 -2.66 -9.80
CA ILE A 60 -3.32 -3.59 -9.15
C ILE A 60 -3.98 -2.87 -7.99
N LEU A 61 -5.30 -2.70 -8.07
CA LEU A 61 -6.08 -2.05 -7.04
C LEU A 61 -6.83 -3.12 -6.25
N GLY A 62 -6.48 -3.25 -4.97
CA GLY A 62 -7.17 -4.15 -4.05
C GLY A 62 -8.29 -3.45 -3.31
N GLN A 63 -9.00 -4.20 -2.47
CA GLN A 63 -10.10 -3.65 -1.67
C GLN A 63 -9.58 -3.08 -0.35
N ASP A 64 -9.02 -3.93 0.50
CA ASP A 64 -8.55 -3.57 1.84
C ASP A 64 -7.20 -4.21 2.12
N PRO A 65 -6.38 -3.62 3.01
CA PRO A 65 -5.21 -4.31 3.53
C PRO A 65 -5.60 -5.56 4.31
N TYR A 66 -4.70 -6.53 4.40
CA TYR A 66 -4.91 -7.67 5.27
C TYR A 66 -5.05 -7.19 6.72
N HIS A 67 -5.95 -7.84 7.47
CA HIS A 67 -6.30 -7.40 8.82
C HIS A 67 -5.55 -8.13 9.93
N GLY A 68 -4.77 -9.16 9.61
CA GLY A 68 -3.98 -9.89 10.58
C GLY A 68 -2.74 -9.13 11.00
N GLU A 69 -2.34 -9.29 12.26
CA GLU A 69 -1.13 -8.65 12.76
C GLU A 69 0.09 -9.06 11.93
N GLY A 70 0.84 -8.07 11.49
CA GLY A 70 2.08 -8.29 10.72
C GLY A 70 1.87 -8.69 9.27
N GLN A 71 0.64 -8.81 8.77
CA GLN A 71 0.38 -9.22 7.38
C GLN A 71 0.57 -8.08 6.37
N ALA A 72 -0.14 -6.97 6.57
CA ALA A 72 -0.14 -5.87 5.59
C ALA A 72 1.22 -5.16 5.53
N ASN A 73 1.72 -4.95 4.32
CA ASN A 73 3.02 -4.29 4.09
C ASN A 73 2.94 -3.13 3.10
N GLY A 74 1.74 -2.66 2.77
CA GLY A 74 1.55 -1.57 1.82
C GLY A 74 1.50 -1.99 0.35
N LEU A 75 1.63 -3.27 0.07
CA LEU A 75 1.56 -3.83 -1.29
C LEU A 75 0.36 -4.76 -1.40
N CYS A 76 -0.43 -4.57 -2.46
CA CYS A 76 -1.61 -5.39 -2.72
C CYS A 76 -1.22 -6.87 -2.91
N PHE A 77 -1.95 -7.77 -2.28
CA PHE A 77 -1.71 -9.22 -2.32
C PHE A 77 -0.28 -9.61 -1.93
N SER A 78 0.25 -8.95 -0.90
CA SER A 78 1.58 -9.21 -0.38
C SER A 78 1.56 -9.18 1.14
N VAL A 79 2.47 -9.89 1.77
CA VAL A 79 2.65 -9.89 3.23
C VAL A 79 4.13 -9.71 3.56
N HIS A 80 4.40 -9.29 4.80
CA HIS A 80 5.78 -9.22 5.29
C HIS A 80 6.46 -10.58 5.24
N ASP A 81 7.79 -10.58 5.11
CA ASP A 81 8.60 -11.79 5.13
C ASP A 81 8.34 -12.59 6.42
N GLY A 82 8.24 -13.92 6.27
CA GLY A 82 8.03 -14.81 7.40
C GLY A 82 6.57 -14.99 7.79
N ILE A 83 5.64 -14.26 7.16
CA ILE A 83 4.20 -14.40 7.41
C ILE A 83 3.61 -15.40 6.43
N PRO A 84 2.78 -16.36 6.89
CA PRO A 84 2.11 -17.29 5.99
C PRO A 84 1.24 -16.57 4.96
N HIS A 85 1.25 -17.07 3.72
CA HIS A 85 0.47 -16.49 2.65
C HIS A 85 -1.03 -16.67 2.90
N PRO A 86 -1.84 -15.58 2.87
CA PRO A 86 -3.29 -15.69 2.92
C PRO A 86 -3.85 -16.49 1.72
N PRO A 87 -5.08 -17.04 1.80
CA PRO A 87 -5.63 -17.86 0.72
C PRO A 87 -5.66 -17.18 -0.65
N SER A 88 -5.97 -15.89 -0.71
CA SER A 88 -5.99 -15.15 -1.98
C SER A 88 -4.61 -15.12 -2.64
N LEU A 89 -3.56 -14.92 -1.85
CA LEU A 89 -2.19 -14.91 -2.36
C LEU A 89 -1.74 -16.31 -2.80
N VAL A 90 -2.09 -17.34 -2.04
CA VAL A 90 -1.82 -18.72 -2.42
C VAL A 90 -2.46 -19.03 -3.78
N ASN A 91 -3.69 -18.61 -4.00
CA ASN A 91 -4.40 -18.83 -5.26
C ASN A 91 -3.73 -18.11 -6.42
N ILE A 92 -3.25 -16.88 -6.21
CA ILE A 92 -2.52 -16.12 -7.24
C ILE A 92 -1.25 -16.85 -7.65
N PHE A 93 -0.45 -17.31 -6.69
CA PHE A 93 0.77 -18.06 -6.99
C PHE A 93 0.48 -19.37 -7.70
N ARG A 94 -0.60 -20.05 -7.33
CA ARG A 94 -1.02 -21.28 -8.00
C ARG A 94 -1.36 -21.04 -9.46
N GLU A 95 -2.12 -19.96 -9.76
CA GLU A 95 -2.45 -19.57 -11.12
C GLU A 95 -1.21 -19.22 -11.94
N LEU A 96 -0.30 -18.46 -11.37
CA LEU A 96 0.95 -18.10 -12.04
C LEU A 96 1.76 -19.34 -12.40
N ASN A 97 1.85 -20.32 -11.50
CA ASN A 97 2.56 -21.58 -11.77
C ASN A 97 1.89 -22.41 -12.85
N THR A 98 0.56 -22.33 -12.97
CA THR A 98 -0.19 -23.09 -13.99
C THR A 98 -0.05 -22.44 -15.36
N ASP A 99 -0.09 -21.12 -15.43
CA ASP A 99 -0.06 -20.37 -16.70
C ASP A 99 1.35 -20.15 -17.26
N LEU A 100 2.34 -20.14 -16.39
CA LEU A 100 3.72 -19.88 -16.79
C LEU A 100 4.56 -21.13 -16.73
#